data_ba6f05d5546db6ab34ada9fb0210a6ef
#
_entry.id   ba6f05d5546db6ab34ada9fb0210a6ef
#
_cell.length_a   1.000
_cell.length_b   1.000
_cell.length_c   1.000
_cell.angle_alpha   90.00
_cell.angle_beta   90.00
_cell.angle_gamma   90.00
#
_symmetry.space_group_name_H-M   'P 1'
#
loop_
_entity.id
_entity.type
_entity.pdbx_description
1 polymer ?
#
loop_
_entity_poly.entity_id
_entity_poly.type
_entity_poly.pdbx_seq_one_letter_code
_entity_poly.pdbx_strand_id
1 'polypeptide(L)'
;MPKTMWKPGTFIYPIPAVMVSCGDMEISNIITVAWTGIINTNPAMCYISVRPTRYSYELIKNSGEFVINLTNRKLAFATDWCGVKSGKDVDKFKEMHLTKQTANFVKCPMIEGSPVSIECKVKEIKELGSHHMFLAEVLAIHADEKYIDEKGAFDISKCDLIAYSNGGYYTLDKKIGKFGFSVQKKKTNKRKQKKWEKLKCSNSKGFLLYTI
;
A
#
# COMPACT_ATOMS: atom_id res chain seq x y z
N MET A 1 11.49 -16.88 -25.30
CA MET A 1 12.04 -17.90 -24.37
C MET A 1 10.92 -18.86 -23.99
N PRO A 2 11.14 -20.18 -24.03
CA PRO A 2 10.13 -21.16 -23.63
C PRO A 2 9.85 -21.06 -22.13
N LYS A 3 8.60 -21.32 -21.73
CA LYS A 3 8.19 -21.40 -20.33
C LYS A 3 8.12 -22.88 -19.91
N THR A 4 8.59 -23.17 -18.71
CA THR A 4 8.44 -24.49 -18.11
C THR A 4 7.14 -24.52 -17.30
N MET A 5 6.34 -25.57 -17.47
CA MET A 5 5.12 -25.78 -16.72
C MET A 5 5.45 -26.26 -15.29
N TRP A 6 4.87 -25.58 -14.30
CA TRP A 6 4.93 -25.98 -12.90
C TRP A 6 3.55 -26.46 -12.44
N LYS A 7 3.56 -27.23 -11.33
CA LYS A 7 2.30 -27.59 -10.66
C LYS A 7 1.60 -26.35 -10.11
N PRO A 8 0.26 -26.40 -9.94
CA PRO A 8 -0.50 -25.30 -9.34
C PRO A 8 0.05 -24.86 -7.98
N GLY A 9 0.08 -23.54 -7.75
CA GLY A 9 0.57 -22.94 -6.51
C GLY A 9 0.20 -21.47 -6.39
N THR A 10 0.46 -20.87 -5.23
CA THR A 10 0.20 -19.47 -4.95
C THR A 10 1.41 -18.62 -5.35
N PHE A 11 1.41 -18.07 -6.57
CA PHE A 11 2.58 -17.44 -7.17
C PHE A 11 2.32 -16.03 -7.73
N ILE A 12 1.38 -15.29 -7.13
CA ILE A 12 1.14 -13.89 -7.51
C ILE A 12 2.00 -13.01 -6.60
N TYR A 13 3.14 -12.54 -7.12
CA TYR A 13 4.10 -11.71 -6.41
C TYR A 13 4.56 -10.53 -7.27
N PRO A 14 5.03 -9.40 -6.69
CA PRO A 14 5.02 -9.09 -5.26
C PRO A 14 3.62 -8.72 -4.75
N ILE A 15 3.39 -8.89 -3.45
CA ILE A 15 2.16 -8.54 -2.76
C ILE A 15 2.50 -7.67 -1.53
N PRO A 16 1.55 -6.87 -1.00
CA PRO A 16 1.80 -6.16 0.24
C PRO A 16 1.98 -7.13 1.40
N ALA A 17 2.79 -6.76 2.37
CA ALA A 17 2.78 -7.37 3.69
C ALA A 17 2.23 -6.33 4.65
N VAL A 18 1.10 -6.60 5.29
CA VAL A 18 0.44 -5.64 6.18
C VAL A 18 0.28 -6.21 7.57
N MET A 19 0.27 -5.36 8.60
CA MET A 19 -0.14 -5.75 9.94
C MET A 19 -1.62 -5.46 10.12
N VAL A 20 -2.42 -6.52 10.35
CA VAL A 20 -3.85 -6.38 10.63
C VAL A 20 -4.04 -6.44 12.14
N SER A 21 -4.54 -5.35 12.72
CA SER A 21 -4.94 -5.29 14.13
C SER A 21 -6.44 -5.58 14.29
N CYS A 22 -6.80 -6.26 15.35
CA CYS A 22 -8.15 -6.71 15.68
C CYS A 22 -8.35 -6.77 17.20
N GLY A 23 -9.61 -6.90 17.62
CA GLY A 23 -10.01 -6.80 19.02
C GLY A 23 -10.39 -5.36 19.37
N ASP A 24 -9.98 -4.89 20.54
CA ASP A 24 -10.22 -3.51 21.03
C ASP A 24 -8.96 -2.94 21.70
N MET A 25 -9.09 -1.80 22.38
CA MET A 25 -7.94 -1.16 23.05
C MET A 25 -7.40 -1.97 24.23
N GLU A 26 -8.20 -2.83 24.85
CA GLU A 26 -7.81 -3.66 25.99
C GLU A 26 -7.29 -5.03 25.50
N ILE A 27 -8.14 -5.76 24.75
CA ILE A 27 -7.82 -7.09 24.22
C ILE A 27 -7.66 -7.00 22.71
N SER A 28 -6.43 -6.88 22.28
CA SER A 28 -6.09 -6.75 20.85
C SER A 28 -5.00 -7.72 20.43
N ASN A 29 -4.97 -7.99 19.14
CA ASN A 29 -3.91 -8.77 18.52
C ASN A 29 -3.49 -8.17 17.17
N ILE A 30 -2.32 -8.56 16.70
CA ILE A 30 -1.79 -8.25 15.38
C ILE A 30 -1.53 -9.55 14.63
N ILE A 31 -1.93 -9.61 13.37
CA ILE A 31 -1.54 -10.68 12.45
C ILE A 31 -0.96 -10.07 11.18
N THR A 32 0.17 -10.60 10.72
CA THR A 32 0.72 -10.21 9.43
C THR A 32 0.01 -10.97 8.33
N VAL A 33 -0.52 -10.22 7.37
CA VAL A 33 -1.26 -10.74 6.22
C VAL A 33 -0.60 -10.24 4.93
N ALA A 34 -0.30 -11.19 4.05
CA ALA A 34 0.16 -10.92 2.70
C ALA A 34 -0.97 -11.15 1.66
N TRP A 35 -2.00 -11.91 2.02
CA TRP A 35 -3.16 -12.16 1.15
C TRP A 35 -4.27 -11.17 1.44
N THR A 36 -4.08 -9.98 0.87
CA THR A 36 -4.97 -8.81 0.98
C THR A 36 -4.94 -8.00 -0.30
N GLY A 37 -5.99 -7.25 -0.55
CA GLY A 37 -6.09 -6.39 -1.73
C GLY A 37 -7.37 -5.58 -1.79
N ILE A 38 -7.42 -4.71 -2.79
CA ILE A 38 -8.58 -3.89 -3.12
C ILE A 38 -9.54 -4.72 -3.97
N ILE A 39 -10.85 -4.62 -3.69
CA ILE A 39 -11.89 -5.35 -4.43
C ILE A 39 -12.72 -4.38 -5.26
N ASN A 40 -13.14 -3.26 -4.65
CA ASN A 40 -14.14 -2.37 -5.24
C ASN A 40 -13.85 -0.92 -4.86
N THR A 41 -14.31 0.02 -5.68
CA THR A 41 -14.09 1.46 -5.48
C THR A 41 -15.30 2.20 -4.94
N ASN A 42 -16.50 1.72 -5.24
CA ASN A 42 -17.74 2.34 -4.76
C ASN A 42 -18.82 1.27 -4.48
N PRO A 43 -19.09 0.95 -3.19
CA PRO A 43 -18.35 1.41 -2.03
C PRO A 43 -16.89 0.95 -2.04
N ALA A 44 -15.99 1.65 -1.33
CA ALA A 44 -14.60 1.24 -1.19
C ALA A 44 -14.52 -0.07 -0.40
N MET A 45 -13.93 -1.11 -0.97
CA MET A 45 -13.84 -2.44 -0.35
C MET A 45 -12.47 -3.07 -0.52
N CYS A 46 -12.09 -3.82 0.49
CA CYS A 46 -10.89 -4.63 0.52
C CYS A 46 -11.16 -6.03 1.06
N TYR A 47 -10.15 -6.89 1.04
CA TYR A 47 -10.21 -8.20 1.68
C TYR A 47 -8.94 -8.53 2.43
N ILE A 48 -9.07 -9.43 3.38
CA ILE A 48 -7.97 -10.18 3.98
C ILE A 48 -8.33 -11.66 3.98
N SER A 49 -7.35 -12.56 3.73
CA SER A 49 -7.54 -14.00 3.85
C SER A 49 -6.77 -14.54 5.05
N VAL A 50 -7.49 -15.13 5.99
CA VAL A 50 -6.95 -15.60 7.28
C VAL A 50 -7.30 -17.06 7.48
N ARG A 51 -6.35 -17.86 8.01
CA ARG A 51 -6.63 -19.25 8.37
C ARG A 51 -7.49 -19.29 9.64
N PRO A 52 -8.53 -20.14 9.72
CA PRO A 52 -9.36 -20.30 10.93
C PRO A 52 -8.57 -20.66 12.19
N THR A 53 -7.40 -21.29 12.04
CA THR A 53 -6.52 -21.68 13.16
C THR A 53 -5.75 -20.50 13.79
N ARG A 54 -5.75 -19.31 13.14
CA ARG A 54 -5.06 -18.14 13.67
C ARG A 54 -5.87 -17.46 14.77
N TYR A 55 -5.20 -17.03 15.83
CA TYR A 55 -5.85 -16.38 16.97
C TYR A 55 -6.68 -15.15 16.57
N SER A 56 -6.22 -14.35 15.62
CA SER A 56 -6.96 -13.20 15.10
C SER A 56 -8.25 -13.55 14.38
N TYR A 57 -8.41 -14.81 13.90
CA TYR A 57 -9.58 -15.21 13.14
C TYR A 57 -10.88 -15.01 13.92
N GLU A 58 -10.94 -15.57 15.15
CA GLU A 58 -12.12 -15.44 15.99
C GLU A 58 -12.35 -14.01 16.48
N LEU A 59 -11.27 -13.25 16.74
CA LEU A 59 -11.39 -11.83 17.11
C LEU A 59 -12.05 -11.03 16.01
N ILE A 60 -11.63 -11.22 14.75
CA ILE A 60 -12.20 -10.51 13.59
C ILE A 60 -13.62 -11.00 13.30
N LYS A 61 -13.87 -12.31 13.36
CA LYS A 61 -15.18 -12.89 13.10
C LYS A 61 -16.23 -12.40 14.09
N ASN A 62 -15.87 -12.33 15.37
CA ASN A 62 -16.79 -11.95 16.44
C ASN A 62 -17.05 -10.43 16.47
N SER A 63 -16.03 -9.59 16.22
CA SER A 63 -16.19 -8.13 16.21
C SER A 63 -16.77 -7.62 14.87
N GLY A 64 -16.52 -8.35 13.78
CA GLY A 64 -16.81 -7.86 12.42
C GLY A 64 -15.94 -6.68 11.99
N GLU A 65 -14.80 -6.45 12.69
CA GLU A 65 -13.97 -5.27 12.50
C GLU A 65 -12.48 -5.62 12.49
N PHE A 66 -11.71 -4.85 11.73
CA PHE A 66 -10.24 -4.89 11.75
C PHE A 66 -9.64 -3.61 11.18
N VAL A 67 -8.36 -3.37 11.44
CA VAL A 67 -7.60 -2.29 10.81
C VAL A 67 -6.44 -2.87 10.03
N ILE A 68 -6.29 -2.47 8.77
CA ILE A 68 -5.10 -2.76 7.95
C ILE A 68 -4.10 -1.64 8.17
N ASN A 69 -2.94 -1.96 8.73
CA ASN A 69 -1.83 -1.03 8.90
C ASN A 69 -0.77 -1.33 7.85
N LEU A 70 -0.53 -0.41 6.90
CA LEU A 70 0.53 -0.56 5.91
C LEU A 70 1.88 -0.53 6.61
N THR A 71 2.81 -1.32 6.12
CA THR A 71 4.11 -1.50 6.73
C THR A 71 5.22 -0.90 5.88
N ASN A 72 6.20 -0.34 6.55
CA ASN A 72 7.38 0.27 5.96
C ASN A 72 8.65 -0.44 6.46
N ARG A 73 9.80 -0.03 5.97
CA ARG A 73 11.11 -0.60 6.37
C ARG A 73 11.33 -0.61 7.87
N LYS A 74 10.88 0.42 8.60
CA LYS A 74 11.04 0.50 10.06
C LYS A 74 10.22 -0.56 10.79
N LEU A 75 9.07 -0.91 10.26
CA LEU A 75 8.16 -1.91 10.81
C LEU A 75 8.46 -3.34 10.31
N ALA A 76 9.44 -3.53 9.42
CA ALA A 76 9.69 -4.83 8.77
C ALA A 76 9.95 -5.96 9.79
N PHE A 77 10.75 -5.70 10.83
CA PHE A 77 11.01 -6.69 11.89
C PHE A 77 9.73 -7.07 12.63
N ALA A 78 8.95 -6.09 13.07
CA ALA A 78 7.67 -6.33 13.76
C ALA A 78 6.66 -7.03 12.84
N THR A 79 6.68 -6.69 11.54
CA THR A 79 5.83 -7.32 10.52
C THR A 79 6.11 -8.82 10.43
N ASP A 80 7.37 -9.21 10.30
CA ASP A 80 7.76 -10.63 10.25
C ASP A 80 7.42 -11.33 11.56
N TRP A 81 7.86 -10.78 12.69
CA TRP A 81 7.65 -11.38 14.01
C TRP A 81 6.17 -11.59 14.33
N CYS A 82 5.29 -10.62 14.04
CA CYS A 82 3.85 -10.74 14.24
C CYS A 82 3.19 -11.79 13.33
N GLY A 83 3.82 -12.13 12.21
CA GLY A 83 3.38 -13.21 11.32
C GLY A 83 3.72 -14.61 11.84
N VAL A 84 4.84 -14.73 12.59
CA VAL A 84 5.37 -16.00 13.10
C VAL A 84 4.78 -16.35 14.48
N LYS A 85 4.79 -15.41 15.42
CA LYS A 85 4.33 -15.65 16.80
C LYS A 85 2.81 -15.65 16.90
N SER A 86 2.29 -16.44 17.84
CA SER A 86 0.84 -16.50 18.11
C SER A 86 0.45 -15.51 19.20
N GLY A 87 -0.67 -14.79 18.98
CA GLY A 87 -1.26 -13.93 20.00
C GLY A 87 -1.94 -14.69 21.15
N LYS A 88 -2.00 -16.03 21.09
CA LYS A 88 -2.40 -16.86 22.23
C LYS A 88 -1.32 -16.89 23.31
N ASP A 89 -0.06 -16.76 22.89
CA ASP A 89 1.10 -17.00 23.74
C ASP A 89 1.74 -15.70 24.20
N VAL A 90 1.56 -14.60 23.43
CA VAL A 90 2.25 -13.33 23.67
C VAL A 90 1.37 -12.12 23.31
N ASP A 91 1.56 -11.01 24.03
CA ASP A 91 1.04 -9.71 23.65
C ASP A 91 1.98 -9.05 22.62
N LYS A 92 1.55 -9.04 21.36
CA LYS A 92 2.38 -8.57 20.24
C LYS A 92 2.63 -7.07 20.24
N PHE A 93 1.71 -6.27 20.76
CA PHE A 93 1.92 -4.83 20.93
C PHE A 93 3.04 -4.56 21.93
N LYS A 94 3.01 -5.25 23.07
CA LYS A 94 4.02 -5.13 24.12
C LYS A 94 5.39 -5.65 23.65
N GLU A 95 5.44 -6.86 23.11
CA GLU A 95 6.72 -7.48 22.69
C GLU A 95 7.43 -6.72 21.58
N MET A 96 6.68 -6.13 20.66
CA MET A 96 7.22 -5.35 19.55
C MET A 96 7.30 -3.85 19.83
N HIS A 97 6.99 -3.42 21.06
CA HIS A 97 6.98 -2.02 21.48
C HIS A 97 6.14 -1.14 20.54
N LEU A 98 4.99 -1.66 20.10
CA LEU A 98 4.08 -0.95 19.22
C LEU A 98 3.04 -0.20 20.06
N THR A 99 2.87 1.10 19.80
CA THR A 99 1.87 1.92 20.45
C THR A 99 0.52 1.77 19.73
N LYS A 100 -0.53 1.56 20.52
CA LYS A 100 -1.91 1.56 20.01
C LYS A 100 -2.41 2.99 19.84
N GLN A 101 -3.04 3.27 18.71
CA GLN A 101 -3.78 4.51 18.47
C GLN A 101 -5.27 4.19 18.32
N THR A 102 -6.13 5.03 18.87
CA THR A 102 -7.59 4.88 18.75
C THR A 102 -8.03 5.15 17.33
N ALA A 103 -8.85 4.26 16.78
CA ALA A 103 -9.53 4.43 15.52
C ALA A 103 -10.83 5.25 15.70
N ASN A 104 -11.44 5.70 14.60
CA ASN A 104 -12.62 6.57 14.64
C ASN A 104 -13.94 5.79 14.54
N PHE A 105 -13.97 4.72 13.75
CA PHE A 105 -15.20 4.00 13.39
C PHE A 105 -15.20 2.53 13.84
N VAL A 106 -14.05 1.98 14.20
CA VAL A 106 -13.91 0.61 14.71
C VAL A 106 -13.25 0.61 16.09
N LYS A 107 -13.46 -0.44 16.85
CA LYS A 107 -12.86 -0.60 18.20
C LYS A 107 -11.40 -1.04 18.14
N CYS A 108 -10.99 -1.63 17.01
CA CYS A 108 -9.65 -2.14 16.82
C CYS A 108 -8.63 -1.00 16.82
N PRO A 109 -7.47 -1.14 17.51
CA PRO A 109 -6.45 -0.11 17.51
C PRO A 109 -5.76 -0.01 16.15
N MET A 110 -5.40 1.20 15.74
CA MET A 110 -4.37 1.46 14.74
C MET A 110 -2.98 1.26 15.37
N ILE A 111 -1.95 1.10 14.54
CA ILE A 111 -0.55 0.99 14.97
C ILE A 111 0.15 2.31 14.71
N GLU A 112 0.66 2.96 15.77
CA GLU A 112 1.49 4.15 15.63
C GLU A 112 2.74 3.84 14.79
N GLY A 113 3.13 4.78 13.93
CA GLY A 113 4.27 4.59 13.01
C GLY A 113 3.93 3.85 11.72
N SER A 114 2.71 3.28 11.59
CA SER A 114 2.19 2.88 10.29
C SER A 114 1.94 4.14 9.43
N PRO A 115 2.44 4.18 8.19
CA PRO A 115 2.21 5.34 7.33
C PRO A 115 0.76 5.52 6.90
N VAL A 116 -0.01 4.42 6.89
CA VAL A 116 -1.43 4.40 6.54
C VAL A 116 -2.13 3.32 7.34
N SER A 117 -3.21 3.67 8.03
CA SER A 117 -4.11 2.73 8.69
C SER A 117 -5.50 2.83 8.08
N ILE A 118 -6.12 1.68 7.80
CA ILE A 118 -7.38 1.57 7.07
C ILE A 118 -8.39 0.85 7.95
N GLU A 119 -9.44 1.55 8.38
CA GLU A 119 -10.52 0.99 9.19
C GLU A 119 -11.49 0.21 8.32
N CYS A 120 -11.76 -1.03 8.71
CA CYS A 120 -12.51 -1.96 7.90
C CYS A 120 -13.64 -2.61 8.70
N LYS A 121 -14.84 -2.70 8.09
CA LYS A 121 -15.98 -3.45 8.60
C LYS A 121 -16.31 -4.62 7.70
N VAL A 122 -16.30 -5.82 8.27
CA VAL A 122 -16.61 -7.07 7.56
C VAL A 122 -18.05 -7.06 7.07
N LYS A 123 -18.25 -7.37 5.79
CA LYS A 123 -19.55 -7.55 5.16
C LYS A 123 -19.88 -9.01 4.91
N GLU A 124 -18.88 -9.80 4.58
CA GLU A 124 -19.05 -11.20 4.21
C GLU A 124 -17.79 -11.99 4.55
N ILE A 125 -17.93 -13.23 4.95
CA ILE A 125 -16.85 -14.18 5.13
C ILE A 125 -17.07 -15.34 4.17
N LYS A 126 -16.13 -15.52 3.22
CA LYS A 126 -16.12 -16.64 2.28
C LYS A 126 -15.16 -17.73 2.73
N GLU A 127 -15.68 -18.92 2.95
CA GLU A 127 -14.90 -20.09 3.28
C GLU A 127 -14.31 -20.70 2.01
N LEU A 128 -12.98 -20.68 1.89
CA LEU A 128 -12.26 -21.13 0.70
C LEU A 128 -11.30 -22.31 0.99
N GLY A 129 -11.64 -23.14 1.95
CA GLY A 129 -10.81 -24.26 2.38
C GLY A 129 -9.78 -23.84 3.44
N SER A 130 -8.49 -23.80 3.12
CA SER A 130 -7.44 -23.48 4.11
C SER A 130 -7.49 -22.07 4.67
N HIS A 131 -8.08 -21.13 3.94
CA HIS A 131 -8.25 -19.74 4.34
C HIS A 131 -9.71 -19.31 4.13
N HIS A 132 -10.18 -18.45 5.03
CA HIS A 132 -11.44 -17.76 4.87
C HIS A 132 -11.15 -16.30 4.48
N MET A 133 -11.84 -15.80 3.47
CA MET A 133 -11.72 -14.44 2.97
C MET A 133 -12.75 -13.55 3.66
N PHE A 134 -12.28 -12.55 4.38
CA PHE A 134 -13.08 -11.50 4.97
C PHE A 134 -13.20 -10.36 3.96
N LEU A 135 -14.36 -10.19 3.36
CA LEU A 135 -14.70 -9.07 2.49
C LEU A 135 -15.17 -7.92 3.37
N ALA A 136 -14.54 -6.77 3.26
CA ALA A 136 -14.79 -5.64 4.14
C ALA A 136 -14.96 -4.32 3.40
N GLU A 137 -15.85 -3.50 3.91
CA GLU A 137 -15.99 -2.10 3.53
C GLU A 137 -14.92 -1.26 4.26
N VAL A 138 -14.30 -0.35 3.53
CA VAL A 138 -13.36 0.63 4.08
C VAL A 138 -14.18 1.80 4.63
N LEU A 139 -14.11 2.03 5.94
CA LEU A 139 -14.83 3.10 6.62
C LEU A 139 -14.04 4.40 6.68
N ALA A 140 -12.71 4.30 6.88
CA ALA A 140 -11.81 5.44 6.93
C ALA A 140 -10.38 5.05 6.57
N ILE A 141 -9.60 6.02 6.12
CA ILE A 141 -8.17 5.92 5.87
C ILE A 141 -7.47 7.02 6.66
N HIS A 142 -6.52 6.63 7.51
CA HIS A 142 -5.65 7.53 8.26
C HIS A 142 -4.27 7.52 7.61
N ALA A 143 -3.81 8.68 7.20
CA ALA A 143 -2.48 8.88 6.64
C ALA A 143 -1.62 9.70 7.61
N ASP A 144 -0.38 9.29 7.84
CA ASP A 144 0.56 10.01 8.69
C ASP A 144 0.88 11.37 8.04
N GLU A 145 0.62 12.45 8.78
CA GLU A 145 0.71 13.85 8.33
C GLU A 145 2.07 14.21 7.73
N LYS A 146 3.15 13.58 8.20
CA LYS A 146 4.52 13.83 7.65
C LYS A 146 4.66 13.49 6.16
N TYR A 147 3.71 12.73 5.58
CA TYR A 147 3.68 12.38 4.16
C TYR A 147 2.65 13.19 3.37
N ILE A 148 1.98 14.15 4.01
CA ILE A 148 1.03 15.07 3.39
C ILE A 148 1.77 16.40 3.11
N ASP A 149 1.68 16.89 1.88
CA ASP A 149 2.29 18.15 1.50
C ASP A 149 1.44 19.37 1.93
N GLU A 150 2.00 20.57 1.79
CA GLU A 150 1.32 21.84 2.12
C GLU A 150 -0.01 22.06 1.36
N LYS A 151 -0.26 21.30 0.30
CA LYS A 151 -1.50 21.34 -0.49
C LYS A 151 -2.49 20.26 -0.10
N GLY A 152 -2.19 19.48 0.95
CA GLY A 152 -3.00 18.37 1.41
C GLY A 152 -2.88 17.10 0.56
N ALA A 153 -1.89 16.98 -0.33
CA ALA A 153 -1.70 15.79 -1.14
C ALA A 153 -0.80 14.78 -0.43
N PHE A 154 -1.30 13.55 -0.29
CA PHE A 154 -0.56 12.44 0.31
C PHE A 154 0.41 11.80 -0.70
N ASP A 155 1.68 11.68 -0.33
CA ASP A 155 2.72 11.07 -1.17
C ASP A 155 3.13 9.70 -0.62
N ILE A 156 2.43 8.66 -1.05
CA ILE A 156 2.69 7.27 -0.65
C ILE A 156 4.11 6.80 -1.03
N SER A 157 4.75 7.42 -2.01
CA SER A 157 6.11 7.03 -2.43
C SER A 157 7.19 7.35 -1.38
N LYS A 158 6.88 8.26 -0.45
CA LYS A 158 7.76 8.63 0.67
C LYS A 158 7.63 7.71 1.88
N CYS A 159 6.63 6.83 1.89
CA CYS A 159 6.32 5.97 3.04
C CYS A 159 7.31 4.81 3.22
N ASP A 160 8.22 4.57 2.29
CA ASP A 160 9.20 3.46 2.30
C ASP A 160 8.53 2.10 2.55
N LEU A 161 7.39 1.88 1.85
CA LEU A 161 6.59 0.67 2.00
C LEU A 161 7.38 -0.58 1.62
N ILE A 162 7.03 -1.70 2.25
CA ILE A 162 7.59 -3.02 1.92
C ILE A 162 6.58 -3.87 1.17
N ALA A 163 7.11 -4.76 0.33
CA ALA A 163 6.38 -5.81 -0.36
C ALA A 163 6.94 -7.17 0.04
N TYR A 164 6.11 -8.20 -0.03
CA TYR A 164 6.51 -9.59 0.18
C TYR A 164 6.59 -10.31 -1.16
N SER A 165 7.65 -11.07 -1.36
CA SER A 165 7.83 -11.90 -2.57
C SER A 165 8.57 -13.18 -2.21
N ASN A 166 7.90 -14.31 -2.40
CA ASN A 166 8.48 -15.65 -2.30
C ASN A 166 9.42 -15.88 -1.10
N GLY A 167 8.94 -15.55 0.11
CA GLY A 167 9.69 -15.76 1.36
C GLY A 167 10.56 -14.59 1.80
N GLY A 168 10.61 -13.49 1.05
CA GLY A 168 11.41 -12.30 1.39
C GLY A 168 10.59 -11.01 1.45
N TYR A 169 11.08 -10.05 2.22
CA TYR A 169 10.57 -8.68 2.28
C TYR A 169 11.46 -7.76 1.46
N TYR A 170 10.86 -6.90 0.65
CA TYR A 170 11.56 -6.00 -0.26
C TYR A 170 11.01 -4.59 -0.12
N THR A 171 11.85 -3.60 -0.28
CA THR A 171 11.41 -2.21 -0.45
C THR A 171 11.07 -1.94 -1.90
N LEU A 172 10.21 -0.95 -2.14
CA LEU A 172 9.93 -0.48 -3.49
C LEU A 172 11.11 0.38 -3.97
N ASP A 173 11.54 0.16 -5.20
CA ASP A 173 12.60 0.94 -5.86
C ASP A 173 11.99 2.15 -6.60
N LYS A 174 12.75 2.76 -7.48
CA LYS A 174 12.43 3.98 -8.23
C LYS A 174 11.15 3.82 -9.05
N LYS A 175 10.35 4.87 -9.04
CA LYS A 175 9.16 4.99 -9.89
C LYS A 175 9.53 4.89 -11.37
N ILE A 176 9.00 3.90 -12.06
CA ILE A 176 9.19 3.68 -13.50
C ILE A 176 8.40 4.71 -14.32
N GLY A 177 7.19 5.07 -13.90
CA GLY A 177 6.32 6.01 -14.59
C GLY A 177 5.05 6.28 -13.79
N LYS A 178 4.25 7.24 -14.22
CA LYS A 178 2.91 7.47 -13.69
C LYS A 178 1.86 6.76 -14.55
N PHE A 179 0.70 6.48 -13.98
CA PHE A 179 -0.42 5.90 -14.73
C PHE A 179 -0.66 6.67 -16.04
N GLY A 180 -0.78 5.95 -17.15
CA GLY A 180 -0.94 6.53 -18.49
C GLY A 180 0.35 7.02 -19.14
N PHE A 181 1.54 6.78 -18.56
CA PHE A 181 2.81 7.22 -19.17
C PHE A 181 3.08 6.61 -20.55
N SER A 182 2.57 5.41 -20.81
CA SER A 182 2.75 4.69 -22.09
C SER A 182 1.99 5.31 -23.27
N VAL A 183 0.89 6.01 -22.97
CA VAL A 183 0.03 6.65 -23.99
C VAL A 183 0.14 8.18 -24.02
N GLN A 184 1.06 8.75 -23.24
CA GLN A 184 1.30 10.18 -23.27
C GLN A 184 1.86 10.61 -24.62
N LYS A 185 1.14 11.49 -25.32
CA LYS A 185 1.68 12.16 -26.51
C LYS A 185 3.00 12.85 -26.15
N LYS A 186 4.10 12.53 -26.84
CA LYS A 186 5.37 13.26 -26.69
C LYS A 186 5.03 14.75 -26.91
N LYS A 187 5.26 15.61 -25.93
CA LYS A 187 5.16 17.05 -26.10
C LYS A 187 6.16 17.40 -27.22
N THR A 188 5.68 17.55 -28.43
CA THR A 188 6.48 18.07 -29.52
C THR A 188 7.05 19.39 -29.05
N ASN A 189 8.36 19.54 -29.12
CA ASN A 189 9.11 20.70 -28.63
C ASN A 189 8.84 21.93 -29.55
N LYS A 190 7.56 22.31 -29.71
CA LYS A 190 7.15 23.53 -30.44
C LYS A 190 7.85 24.79 -29.91
N ARG A 191 8.33 24.80 -28.67
CA ARG A 191 9.14 25.89 -28.12
C ARG A 191 10.56 25.97 -28.69
N LYS A 192 11.20 24.82 -28.98
CA LYS A 192 12.53 24.81 -29.62
C LYS A 192 12.43 25.19 -31.08
N GLN A 193 11.43 24.69 -31.84
CA GLN A 193 11.22 25.07 -33.22
C GLN A 193 10.92 26.57 -33.37
N LYS A 194 10.02 27.17 -32.58
CA LYS A 194 9.76 28.61 -32.59
C LYS A 194 10.98 29.45 -32.19
N LYS A 195 11.88 28.94 -31.33
CA LYS A 195 13.12 29.65 -30.99
C LYS A 195 14.13 29.61 -32.12
N TRP A 196 14.21 28.50 -32.87
CA TRP A 196 15.06 28.37 -34.07
C TRP A 196 14.54 29.20 -35.25
N GLU A 197 13.22 29.28 -35.47
CA GLU A 197 12.62 30.13 -36.49
C GLU A 197 12.81 31.62 -36.19
N LYS A 198 12.68 32.04 -34.91
CA LYS A 198 13.00 33.44 -34.52
C LYS A 198 14.48 33.78 -34.68
N LEU A 199 15.40 32.86 -34.43
CA LEU A 199 16.84 33.09 -34.63
C LEU A 199 17.21 33.15 -36.14
N LYS A 200 16.55 32.39 -37.01
CA LYS A 200 16.73 32.48 -38.45
C LYS A 200 16.18 33.81 -39.02
N CYS A 201 15.06 34.32 -38.52
CA CYS A 201 14.49 35.58 -38.94
C CYS A 201 15.29 36.80 -38.48
N SER A 202 16.04 36.73 -37.38
CA SER A 202 16.90 37.82 -36.92
C SER A 202 18.23 37.91 -37.68
N ASN A 203 18.74 36.78 -38.22
CA ASN A 203 19.97 36.76 -39.01
C ASN A 203 19.78 37.10 -40.51
N SER A 204 18.52 37.15 -40.98
CA SER A 204 18.25 37.52 -42.37
C SER A 204 18.01 39.02 -42.57
N LYS A 205 18.04 39.83 -41.51
CA LYS A 205 17.91 41.30 -41.58
C LYS A 205 19.25 42.07 -41.50
N GLY A 206 20.38 41.35 -41.55
CA GLY A 206 21.72 41.93 -41.39
C GLY A 206 22.61 41.89 -42.63
N PHE A 207 22.07 41.73 -43.85
CA PHE A 207 22.86 41.76 -45.07
C PHE A 207 22.16 42.64 -46.14
N LEU A 208 22.21 43.95 -45.94
CA LEU A 208 22.03 44.92 -47.02
C LEU A 208 22.70 46.23 -46.54
N LEU A 209 23.72 46.59 -47.23
CA LEU A 209 24.43 47.89 -47.35
C LEU A 209 25.94 47.71 -47.16
N TYR A 210 26.61 47.55 -48.31
CA TYR A 210 27.83 48.23 -48.69
C TYR A 210 28.24 47.73 -50.08
N THR A 211 27.72 48.49 -51.10
CA THR A 211 28.33 48.59 -52.41
C THR A 211 28.33 50.09 -52.77
N ILE A 212 29.47 50.75 -52.65
CA ILE A 212 30.07 51.68 -53.58
C ILE A 212 31.55 51.75 -53.26
#